data_3a5b0561e45a917d3be627229fed5ba0
#
_entry.id   3a5b0561e45a917d3be627229fed5ba0
#
_cell.length_a   1.000
_cell.length_b   1.000
_cell.length_c   1.000
_cell.angle_alpha   90.00
_cell.angle_beta   90.00
_cell.angle_gamma   90.00
#
_symmetry.space_group_name_H-M   'P 1'
#
loop_
_entity.id
_entity.type
_entity.pdbx_description
1 polymer ?
#
loop_
_entity_poly.entity_id
_entity_poly.type
_entity_poly.pdbx_seq_one_letter_code
_entity_poly.pdbx_strand_id
1 'polypeptide(L)'
;DRLRSRGLGDVYKRQVPALIDVQTGKVVNNDYNRLTNYFEVNFREFHGENAPDLYPEELREEIDKLNIWLFHNVNNGVYKTAFARSKEAFWDAYNAFYAALDILEERLGHQRFLFGDYVTDSDVRLYVTLARLDIRYAFQLGHTKQRLIDYKNLWGYARDLYQIPAFKNNTYFKDFANPSNKKAGHLMETFNARFLDEINFDAYWGAPADRAHLSSDPGNKFKIGKR
;
A
#
# COMPACT_ATOMS: atom_id res chain seq x y z
N ASP A 1 15.21 -27.29 19.74
CA ASP A 1 15.17 -26.64 21.07
C ASP A 1 15.84 -25.26 21.18
N ARG A 2 16.49 -24.78 20.12
CA ARG A 2 17.09 -23.43 20.09
C ARG A 2 16.07 -22.29 19.90
N LEU A 3 14.81 -22.60 19.66
CA LEU A 3 13.75 -21.59 19.42
C LEU A 3 12.99 -21.19 20.70
N ARG A 4 13.14 -21.95 21.81
CA ARG A 4 12.39 -21.69 23.05
C ARG A 4 13.02 -20.68 24.01
N SER A 5 14.27 -20.31 23.82
CA SER A 5 14.98 -19.37 24.71
C SER A 5 15.05 -17.91 24.21
N ARG A 6 14.43 -17.63 23.05
CA ARG A 6 14.44 -16.28 22.47
C ARG A 6 13.16 -15.58 22.83
N GLY A 7 13.27 -14.59 23.71
CA GLY A 7 12.14 -13.78 24.16
C GLY A 7 11.48 -13.01 23.00
N LEU A 8 10.28 -12.49 23.24
CA LEU A 8 9.48 -11.69 22.28
C LEU A 8 10.27 -10.60 21.55
N GLY A 9 11.30 -10.01 22.20
CA GLY A 9 12.21 -9.04 21.58
C GLY A 9 13.03 -9.57 20.41
N ASP A 10 13.24 -10.89 20.30
CA ASP A 10 14.02 -11.50 19.23
C ASP A 10 13.17 -11.76 17.96
N VAL A 11 11.84 -11.83 18.11
CA VAL A 11 10.90 -11.95 16.98
C VAL A 11 10.84 -10.64 16.20
N TYR A 12 10.83 -9.50 16.88
CA TYR A 12 10.84 -8.19 16.24
C TYR A 12 12.13 -7.91 15.47
N LYS A 13 13.25 -8.47 15.89
CA LYS A 13 14.55 -8.33 15.20
C LYS A 13 14.63 -9.05 13.84
N ARG A 14 13.62 -9.86 13.49
CA ARG A 14 13.57 -10.62 12.23
C ARG A 14 12.56 -10.07 11.23
N GLN A 15 11.90 -8.96 11.56
CA GLN A 15 10.97 -8.34 10.63
C GLN A 15 11.74 -7.57 9.54
N VAL A 16 11.17 -7.61 8.35
CA VAL A 16 11.60 -6.83 7.20
C VAL A 16 10.45 -5.89 6.81
N PRO A 17 10.73 -4.70 6.34
CA PRO A 17 12.05 -4.14 6.03
C PRO A 17 12.86 -3.81 7.30
N ALA A 18 14.19 -3.72 7.15
CA ALA A 18 15.09 -3.33 8.21
C ALA A 18 16.17 -2.37 7.68
N LEU A 19 16.46 -1.33 8.43
CA LEU A 19 17.57 -0.43 8.18
C LEU A 19 18.83 -1.02 8.82
N ILE A 20 19.87 -1.20 8.02
CA ILE A 20 21.14 -1.80 8.45
C ILE A 20 22.25 -0.75 8.31
N ASP A 21 23.02 -0.59 9.37
CA ASP A 21 24.30 0.11 9.31
C ASP A 21 25.31 -0.77 8.57
N VAL A 22 25.73 -0.33 7.39
CA VAL A 22 26.63 -1.08 6.52
C VAL A 22 28.02 -1.27 7.13
N GLN A 23 28.50 -0.29 7.92
CA GLN A 23 29.84 -0.36 8.53
C GLN A 23 29.88 -1.38 9.65
N THR A 24 28.86 -1.42 10.47
CA THR A 24 28.81 -2.32 11.64
C THR A 24 28.09 -3.64 11.36
N GLY A 25 27.34 -3.76 10.23
CA GLY A 25 26.52 -4.89 9.88
C GLY A 25 25.33 -5.09 10.84
N LYS A 26 24.97 -4.08 11.64
CA LYS A 26 23.90 -4.17 12.63
C LYS A 26 22.59 -3.59 12.11
N VAL A 27 21.48 -4.23 12.46
CA VAL A 27 20.14 -3.65 12.30
C VAL A 27 19.99 -2.50 13.27
N VAL A 28 19.74 -1.29 12.76
CA VAL A 28 19.54 -0.08 13.57
C VAL A 28 18.06 0.24 13.75
N ASN A 29 17.22 -0.13 12.79
CA ASN A 29 15.77 0.05 12.89
C ASN A 29 15.03 -1.00 12.03
N ASN A 30 14.00 -1.61 12.59
CA ASN A 30 13.07 -2.50 11.88
C ASN A 30 11.63 -2.28 12.33
N ASP A 31 11.31 -1.09 12.82
CA ASP A 31 9.95 -0.70 13.14
C ASP A 31 9.16 -0.50 11.84
N TYR A 32 8.53 -1.57 11.38
CA TYR A 32 7.75 -1.59 10.15
C TYR A 32 6.72 -0.46 10.08
N ASN A 33 6.09 -0.14 11.21
CA ASN A 33 5.01 0.84 11.22
C ASN A 33 5.51 2.28 11.10
N ARG A 34 6.74 2.56 11.52
CA ARG A 34 7.31 3.91 11.58
C ARG A 34 8.52 4.14 10.70
N LEU A 35 9.03 3.10 10.03
CA LEU A 35 10.28 3.22 9.27
C LEU A 35 10.23 4.32 8.19
N THR A 36 9.11 4.44 7.47
CA THR A 36 8.90 5.50 6.49
C THR A 36 8.93 6.89 7.13
N ASN A 37 8.26 7.05 8.27
CA ASN A 37 8.22 8.33 8.99
C ASN A 37 9.60 8.74 9.52
N TYR A 38 10.45 7.78 9.88
CA TYR A 38 11.85 8.09 10.21
C TYR A 38 12.63 8.67 9.03
N PHE A 39 12.42 8.15 7.82
CA PHE A 39 13.02 8.73 6.62
C PHE A 39 12.48 10.14 6.35
N GLU A 40 11.21 10.39 6.55
CA GLU A 40 10.58 11.70 6.33
C GLU A 40 11.05 12.76 7.32
N VAL A 41 11.31 12.38 8.56
CA VAL A 41 11.65 13.33 9.63
C VAL A 41 13.15 13.42 9.86
N ASN A 42 13.84 12.27 10.03
CA ASN A 42 15.23 12.26 10.50
C ASN A 42 16.24 12.38 9.35
N PHE A 43 15.81 12.17 8.10
CA PHE A 43 16.67 12.26 6.93
C PHE A 43 16.40 13.51 6.08
N ARG A 44 15.75 14.52 6.65
CA ARG A 44 15.40 15.76 5.93
C ARG A 44 16.61 16.46 5.29
N GLU A 45 17.77 16.40 5.91
CA GLU A 45 19.01 16.99 5.36
C GLU A 45 19.44 16.37 4.03
N PHE A 46 19.00 15.14 3.75
CA PHE A 46 19.28 14.42 2.50
C PHE A 46 18.17 14.56 1.47
N HIS A 47 17.07 15.22 1.80
CA HIS A 47 15.97 15.41 0.86
C HIS A 47 16.34 16.45 -0.21
N GLY A 48 15.85 16.24 -1.43
CA GLY A 48 15.98 17.21 -2.51
C GLY A 48 15.27 18.52 -2.18
N GLU A 49 15.60 19.59 -2.91
CA GLU A 49 15.12 20.95 -2.66
C GLU A 49 13.60 21.06 -2.62
N ASN A 50 12.91 20.31 -3.48
CA ASN A 50 11.45 20.33 -3.60
C ASN A 50 10.82 19.00 -3.15
N ALA A 51 11.44 18.32 -2.17
CA ALA A 51 10.90 17.09 -1.65
C ALA A 51 9.51 17.34 -1.02
N PRO A 52 8.54 16.46 -1.30
CA PRO A 52 7.22 16.55 -0.69
C PRO A 52 7.28 16.30 0.82
N ASP A 53 6.41 17.00 1.57
CA ASP A 53 6.15 16.68 2.98
C ASP A 53 5.00 15.68 3.05
N LEU A 54 5.33 14.39 3.17
CA LEU A 54 4.34 13.32 3.27
C LEU A 54 3.86 13.10 4.71
N TYR A 55 4.52 13.73 5.68
CA TYR A 55 4.21 13.57 7.10
C TYR A 55 4.24 14.93 7.83
N PRO A 56 3.39 15.88 7.38
CA PRO A 56 3.35 17.24 7.92
C PRO A 56 3.01 17.23 9.42
N GLU A 57 3.68 18.10 10.17
CA GLU A 57 3.66 18.08 11.63
C GLU A 57 2.24 18.17 12.20
N GLU A 58 1.43 19.01 11.62
CA GLU A 58 0.04 19.25 12.02
C GLU A 58 -0.90 18.05 11.81
N LEU A 59 -0.53 17.09 10.98
CA LEU A 59 -1.35 15.91 10.65
C LEU A 59 -0.79 14.59 11.22
N ARG A 60 0.35 14.59 11.87
CA ARG A 60 1.06 13.37 12.28
C ARG A 60 0.20 12.44 13.13
N GLU A 61 -0.49 12.99 14.11
CA GLU A 61 -1.33 12.17 15.00
C GLU A 61 -2.47 11.49 14.23
N GLU A 62 -3.08 12.21 13.30
CA GLU A 62 -4.18 11.68 12.49
C GLU A 62 -3.68 10.68 11.43
N ILE A 63 -2.52 10.96 10.83
CA ILE A 63 -1.82 10.03 9.92
C ILE A 63 -1.48 8.75 10.65
N ASP A 64 -0.91 8.81 11.84
CA ASP A 64 -0.56 7.63 12.64
C ASP A 64 -1.79 6.78 12.96
N LYS A 65 -2.89 7.41 13.38
CA LYS A 65 -4.16 6.71 13.64
C LYS A 65 -4.69 6.03 12.39
N LEU A 66 -4.70 6.74 11.27
CA LEU A 66 -5.16 6.18 9.99
C LEU A 66 -4.24 5.06 9.51
N ASN A 67 -2.93 5.21 9.64
CA ASN A 67 -1.97 4.18 9.24
C ASN A 67 -2.13 2.88 10.04
N ILE A 68 -2.40 2.96 11.33
CA ILE A 68 -2.72 1.80 12.17
C ILE A 68 -4.01 1.14 11.68
N TRP A 69 -5.04 1.93 11.41
CA TRP A 69 -6.30 1.41 10.91
C TRP A 69 -6.17 0.77 9.53
N LEU A 70 -5.44 1.42 8.58
CA LEU A 70 -5.12 0.88 7.26
C LEU A 70 -4.35 -0.43 7.36
N PHE A 71 -3.35 -0.47 8.23
CA PHE A 71 -2.57 -1.69 8.44
C PHE A 71 -3.46 -2.86 8.86
N HIS A 72 -4.31 -2.66 9.87
CA HIS A 72 -5.12 -3.74 10.42
C HIS A 72 -6.27 -4.18 9.51
N ASN A 73 -6.92 -3.26 8.80
CA ASN A 73 -8.14 -3.53 8.06
C ASN A 73 -7.92 -3.70 6.56
N VAL A 74 -6.90 -3.08 5.99
CA VAL A 74 -6.62 -3.10 4.55
C VAL A 74 -5.34 -3.86 4.25
N ASN A 75 -4.16 -3.34 4.63
CA ASN A 75 -2.89 -3.94 4.22
C ASN A 75 -2.73 -5.37 4.74
N ASN A 76 -3.05 -5.61 6.02
CA ASN A 76 -3.03 -6.93 6.64
C ASN A 76 -4.38 -7.68 6.53
N GLY A 77 -5.46 -6.99 6.16
CA GLY A 77 -6.79 -7.57 5.99
C GLY A 77 -6.81 -8.71 4.97
N VAL A 78 -6.13 -8.51 3.84
CA VAL A 78 -5.97 -9.54 2.79
C VAL A 78 -5.29 -10.79 3.34
N TYR A 79 -4.23 -10.62 4.12
CA TYR A 79 -3.48 -11.75 4.70
C TYR A 79 -4.27 -12.46 5.79
N LYS A 80 -5.04 -11.74 6.61
CA LYS A 80 -5.95 -12.35 7.59
C LYS A 80 -6.96 -13.27 6.90
N THR A 81 -7.50 -12.84 5.76
CA THR A 81 -8.41 -13.66 4.97
C THR A 81 -7.68 -14.87 4.36
N ALA A 82 -6.53 -14.66 3.73
CA ALA A 82 -5.77 -15.71 3.07
C ALA A 82 -5.25 -16.81 4.02
N PHE A 83 -4.93 -16.44 5.26
CA PHE A 83 -4.40 -17.36 6.27
C PHE A 83 -5.42 -17.78 7.33
N ALA A 84 -6.70 -17.47 7.13
CA ALA A 84 -7.77 -17.90 8.02
C ALA A 84 -7.80 -19.44 8.14
N ARG A 85 -7.97 -19.93 9.37
CA ARG A 85 -7.96 -21.38 9.68
C ARG A 85 -9.34 -21.96 9.93
N SER A 86 -10.37 -21.13 9.88
CA SER A 86 -11.78 -21.55 9.96
C SER A 86 -12.63 -20.75 8.99
N LYS A 87 -13.82 -21.26 8.69
CA LYS A 87 -14.80 -20.59 7.83
C LYS A 87 -15.24 -19.27 8.43
N GLU A 88 -15.47 -19.23 9.73
CA GLU A 88 -15.86 -18.02 10.47
C GLU A 88 -14.76 -16.97 10.35
N ALA A 89 -13.51 -17.32 10.70
CA ALA A 89 -12.38 -16.40 10.62
C ALA A 89 -12.15 -15.87 9.20
N PHE A 90 -12.40 -16.70 8.17
CA PHE A 90 -12.33 -16.26 6.78
C PHE A 90 -13.37 -15.17 6.49
N TRP A 91 -14.64 -15.44 6.82
CA TRP A 91 -15.72 -14.50 6.51
C TRP A 91 -15.65 -13.23 7.34
N ASP A 92 -15.22 -13.31 8.60
CA ASP A 92 -15.00 -12.14 9.43
C ASP A 92 -13.92 -11.24 8.83
N ALA A 93 -12.78 -11.80 8.46
CA ALA A 93 -11.68 -11.05 7.85
C ALA A 93 -12.06 -10.49 6.47
N TYR A 94 -12.75 -11.29 5.64
CA TYR A 94 -13.22 -10.91 4.31
C TYR A 94 -14.20 -9.73 4.38
N ASN A 95 -15.21 -9.85 5.24
CA ASN A 95 -16.23 -8.80 5.40
C ASN A 95 -15.62 -7.52 5.98
N ALA A 96 -14.71 -7.63 6.96
CA ALA A 96 -14.00 -6.47 7.53
C ALA A 96 -13.14 -5.76 6.49
N PHE A 97 -12.45 -6.50 5.63
CA PHE A 97 -11.64 -5.94 4.54
C PHE A 97 -12.50 -5.13 3.56
N TYR A 98 -13.60 -5.72 3.07
CA TYR A 98 -14.47 -5.02 2.12
C TYR A 98 -15.22 -3.84 2.76
N ALA A 99 -15.63 -3.95 4.03
CA ALA A 99 -16.19 -2.81 4.77
C ALA A 99 -15.19 -1.66 4.89
N ALA A 100 -13.91 -1.97 5.08
CA ALA A 100 -12.87 -0.94 5.09
C ALA A 100 -12.70 -0.27 3.72
N LEU A 101 -12.79 -1.01 2.62
CA LEU A 101 -12.79 -0.42 1.27
C LEU A 101 -14.02 0.46 1.03
N ASP A 102 -15.20 0.04 1.49
CA ASP A 102 -16.43 0.83 1.38
C ASP A 102 -16.31 2.18 2.13
N ILE A 103 -15.70 2.19 3.33
CA ILE A 103 -15.41 3.43 4.09
C ILE A 103 -14.45 4.34 3.32
N LEU A 104 -13.41 3.77 2.72
CA LEU A 104 -12.43 4.54 1.93
C LEU A 104 -13.04 5.06 0.62
N GLU A 105 -13.92 4.28 -0.01
CA GLU A 105 -14.66 4.70 -1.21
C GLU A 105 -15.50 5.95 -0.93
N GLU A 106 -16.25 5.95 0.19
CA GLU A 106 -17.04 7.10 0.61
C GLU A 106 -16.14 8.31 0.92
N ARG A 107 -15.10 8.12 1.74
CA ARG A 107 -14.16 9.20 2.10
C ARG A 107 -13.56 9.86 0.86
N LEU A 108 -13.10 9.06 -0.10
CA LEU A 108 -12.48 9.54 -1.32
C LEU A 108 -13.50 10.07 -2.34
N GLY A 109 -14.78 9.96 -2.09
CA GLY A 109 -15.81 10.67 -2.83
C GLY A 109 -15.87 12.18 -2.55
N HIS A 110 -15.34 12.61 -1.41
CA HIS A 110 -15.43 14.00 -0.94
C HIS A 110 -14.09 14.75 -0.97
N GLN A 111 -12.97 14.06 -1.12
CA GLN A 111 -11.63 14.65 -1.12
C GLN A 111 -10.69 13.90 -2.06
N ARG A 112 -9.67 14.59 -2.54
CA ARG A 112 -8.76 14.05 -3.56
C ARG A 112 -7.87 12.93 -3.02
N PHE A 113 -7.25 13.16 -1.85
CA PHE A 113 -6.37 12.23 -1.14
C PHE A 113 -6.87 12.00 0.29
N LEU A 114 -6.24 11.11 1.03
CA LEU A 114 -6.72 10.69 2.36
C LEU A 114 -6.75 11.82 3.40
N PHE A 115 -5.98 12.89 3.21
CA PHE A 115 -5.97 14.08 4.05
C PHE A 115 -6.25 15.37 3.24
N GLY A 116 -7.12 15.30 2.25
CA GLY A 116 -7.57 16.45 1.47
C GLY A 116 -6.81 16.64 0.16
N ASP A 117 -6.09 17.74 0.03
CA ASP A 117 -5.54 18.22 -1.24
C ASP A 117 -4.23 17.56 -1.65
N TYR A 118 -3.46 17.04 -0.68
CA TYR A 118 -2.10 16.56 -0.90
C TYR A 118 -1.89 15.13 -0.46
N VAL A 119 -0.99 14.46 -1.17
CA VAL A 119 -0.55 13.09 -0.85
C VAL A 119 0.22 13.08 0.45
N THR A 120 -0.07 12.11 1.30
CA THR A 120 0.59 11.84 2.58
C THR A 120 1.15 10.41 2.63
N ASP A 121 1.87 10.07 3.70
CA ASP A 121 2.36 8.69 3.97
C ASP A 121 1.21 7.66 3.98
N SER A 122 0.02 8.06 4.45
CA SER A 122 -1.16 7.18 4.40
C SER A 122 -1.57 6.79 2.99
N ASP A 123 -1.46 7.71 2.03
CA ASP A 123 -1.78 7.45 0.63
C ASP A 123 -0.79 6.46 0.02
N VAL A 124 0.50 6.58 0.36
CA VAL A 124 1.53 5.62 -0.06
C VAL A 124 1.22 4.23 0.47
N ARG A 125 0.84 4.12 1.74
CA ARG A 125 0.50 2.83 2.39
C ARG A 125 -0.75 2.18 1.81
N LEU A 126 -1.78 2.96 1.50
CA LEU A 126 -3.00 2.45 0.88
C LEU A 126 -2.72 1.99 -0.56
N TYR A 127 -1.99 2.81 -1.33
CA TYR A 127 -1.72 2.53 -2.74
C TYR A 127 -1.08 1.15 -2.97
N VAL A 128 -0.13 0.74 -2.16
CA VAL A 128 0.57 -0.55 -2.36
C VAL A 128 -0.37 -1.75 -2.28
N THR A 129 -1.45 -1.65 -1.50
CA THR A 129 -2.49 -2.69 -1.46
C THR A 129 -3.43 -2.60 -2.66
N LEU A 130 -3.88 -1.38 -3.00
CA LEU A 130 -4.77 -1.18 -4.15
C LEU A 130 -4.13 -1.62 -5.46
N ALA A 131 -2.85 -1.30 -5.67
CA ALA A 131 -2.11 -1.71 -6.87
C ALA A 131 -2.03 -3.24 -7.06
N ARG A 132 -2.19 -4.00 -5.99
CA ARG A 132 -2.15 -5.47 -6.01
C ARG A 132 -3.53 -6.12 -5.93
N LEU A 133 -4.58 -5.35 -5.65
CA LEU A 133 -5.89 -5.92 -5.29
C LEU A 133 -6.43 -6.83 -6.37
N ASP A 134 -6.63 -6.33 -7.58
CA ASP A 134 -7.23 -7.10 -8.67
C ASP A 134 -6.25 -8.09 -9.31
N ILE A 135 -4.95 -7.80 -9.25
CA ILE A 135 -3.92 -8.58 -9.94
C ILE A 135 -3.42 -9.75 -9.08
N ARG A 136 -3.26 -9.53 -7.78
CA ARG A 136 -2.65 -10.49 -6.87
C ARG A 136 -3.59 -10.99 -5.79
N TYR A 137 -4.24 -10.05 -5.08
CA TYR A 137 -4.99 -10.39 -3.88
C TYR A 137 -6.35 -11.03 -4.17
N ALA A 138 -6.93 -10.78 -5.34
CA ALA A 138 -8.15 -11.46 -5.77
C ALA A 138 -8.05 -13.00 -5.68
N PHE A 139 -6.88 -13.56 -6.01
CA PHE A 139 -6.64 -15.00 -5.87
C PHE A 139 -6.60 -15.46 -4.42
N GLN A 140 -6.04 -14.64 -3.53
CA GLN A 140 -5.92 -14.97 -2.10
C GLN A 140 -7.26 -14.83 -1.36
N LEU A 141 -8.12 -13.95 -1.85
CA LEU A 141 -9.48 -13.78 -1.32
C LEU A 141 -10.41 -14.93 -1.73
N GLY A 142 -10.02 -15.75 -2.71
CA GLY A 142 -10.77 -16.90 -3.19
C GLY A 142 -12.04 -16.54 -3.93
N HIS A 143 -12.84 -15.63 -3.39
CA HIS A 143 -14.05 -15.08 -4.01
C HIS A 143 -14.07 -13.57 -3.83
N THR A 144 -14.15 -12.84 -4.90
CA THR A 144 -14.09 -11.38 -4.89
C THR A 144 -15.49 -10.80 -4.90
N LYS A 145 -15.88 -10.11 -3.84
CA LYS A 145 -17.14 -9.37 -3.76
C LYS A 145 -17.16 -8.27 -4.81
N GLN A 146 -16.06 -7.52 -4.92
CA GLN A 146 -15.94 -6.36 -5.79
C GLN A 146 -14.45 -6.16 -6.14
N ARG A 147 -14.15 -5.82 -7.37
CA ARG A 147 -12.80 -5.50 -7.85
C ARG A 147 -12.49 -4.03 -7.56
N LEU A 148 -11.24 -3.65 -7.56
CA LEU A 148 -10.84 -2.23 -7.42
C LEU A 148 -11.47 -1.36 -8.51
N ILE A 149 -11.52 -1.87 -9.75
CA ILE A 149 -12.09 -1.12 -10.88
C ILE A 149 -13.60 -0.89 -10.77
N ASP A 150 -14.29 -1.61 -9.92
CA ASP A 150 -15.73 -1.45 -9.68
C ASP A 150 -16.03 -0.38 -8.61
N TYR A 151 -15.02 0.10 -7.87
CA TYR A 151 -15.06 1.23 -6.95
C TYR A 151 -14.78 2.54 -7.70
N LYS A 152 -15.74 3.41 -7.82
CA LYS A 152 -15.59 4.65 -8.60
C LYS A 152 -14.48 5.55 -8.06
N ASN A 153 -14.50 5.82 -6.75
CA ASN A 153 -13.60 6.76 -6.11
C ASN A 153 -12.22 6.16 -5.83
N LEU A 154 -12.18 4.93 -5.29
CA LEU A 154 -10.91 4.20 -5.06
C LEU A 154 -10.16 3.94 -6.36
N TRP A 155 -10.87 3.57 -7.43
CA TRP A 155 -10.23 3.37 -8.73
C TRP A 155 -9.70 4.68 -9.31
N GLY A 156 -10.49 5.74 -9.26
CA GLY A 156 -10.04 7.07 -9.68
C GLY A 156 -8.83 7.55 -8.87
N TYR A 157 -8.88 7.37 -7.54
CA TYR A 157 -7.80 7.71 -6.62
C TYR A 157 -6.52 6.91 -6.91
N ALA A 158 -6.61 5.61 -7.10
CA ALA A 158 -5.46 4.77 -7.42
C ALA A 158 -4.78 5.20 -8.73
N ARG A 159 -5.55 5.60 -9.74
CA ARG A 159 -5.03 6.15 -10.99
C ARG A 159 -4.43 7.54 -10.83
N ASP A 160 -5.03 8.41 -9.99
CA ASP A 160 -4.48 9.74 -9.70
C ASP A 160 -3.10 9.65 -9.04
N LEU A 161 -2.91 8.68 -8.14
CA LEU A 161 -1.59 8.37 -7.57
C LEU A 161 -0.65 7.76 -8.61
N TYR A 162 -1.10 6.78 -9.40
CA TYR A 162 -0.27 6.14 -10.41
C TYR A 162 0.29 7.13 -11.45
N GLN A 163 -0.42 8.21 -11.76
CA GLN A 163 0.06 9.27 -12.67
C GLN A 163 1.22 10.08 -12.09
N ILE A 164 1.55 9.92 -10.82
CA ILE A 164 2.73 10.52 -10.22
C ILE A 164 3.95 9.66 -10.58
N PRO A 165 5.03 10.24 -11.16
CA PRO A 165 6.20 9.47 -11.60
C PRO A 165 6.79 8.56 -10.53
N ALA A 166 6.83 9.01 -9.25
CA ALA A 166 7.34 8.21 -8.14
C ALA A 166 6.52 6.93 -7.89
N PHE A 167 5.20 6.96 -8.09
CA PHE A 167 4.35 5.78 -7.99
C PHE A 167 4.46 4.92 -9.25
N LYS A 168 4.32 5.52 -10.43
CA LYS A 168 4.37 4.82 -11.71
C LYS A 168 5.66 4.04 -11.90
N ASN A 169 6.80 4.68 -11.70
CA ASN A 169 8.12 4.10 -11.94
C ASN A 169 8.50 3.01 -10.91
N ASN A 170 7.75 2.90 -9.81
CA ASN A 170 7.93 1.87 -8.77
C ASN A 170 6.77 0.86 -8.70
N THR A 171 5.91 0.81 -9.71
CA THR A 171 4.80 -0.14 -9.80
C THR A 171 5.06 -1.16 -10.90
N TYR A 172 5.52 -2.33 -10.51
CA TYR A 172 5.88 -3.42 -11.43
C TYR A 172 4.75 -4.46 -11.50
N PHE A 173 3.70 -4.17 -12.27
CA PHE A 173 2.51 -5.03 -12.35
C PHE A 173 2.80 -6.47 -12.73
N LYS A 174 3.73 -6.69 -13.67
CA LYS A 174 4.13 -8.04 -14.09
C LYS A 174 4.73 -8.86 -12.94
N ASP A 175 5.50 -8.20 -12.05
CA ASP A 175 6.08 -8.87 -10.89
C ASP A 175 5.01 -9.21 -9.84
N PHE A 176 3.96 -8.38 -9.70
CA PHE A 176 2.84 -8.68 -8.80
C PHE A 176 2.04 -9.88 -9.29
N ALA A 177 1.83 -9.98 -10.60
CA ALA A 177 1.05 -11.03 -11.22
C ALA A 177 1.83 -12.34 -11.34
N ASN A 178 3.16 -12.28 -11.43
CA ASN A 178 4.02 -13.45 -11.56
C ASN A 178 4.70 -13.78 -10.22
N PRO A 179 4.14 -14.70 -9.43
CA PRO A 179 4.76 -15.06 -8.17
C PRO A 179 6.12 -15.71 -8.43
N SER A 180 7.17 -15.18 -7.79
CA SER A 180 8.54 -15.69 -7.88
C SER A 180 8.73 -17.13 -7.40
N ASN A 181 7.68 -17.78 -6.90
CA ASN A 181 7.69 -19.15 -6.41
C ASN A 181 7.45 -20.15 -7.54
N LYS A 182 8.46 -20.39 -8.35
CA LYS A 182 8.47 -21.39 -9.44
C LYS A 182 8.15 -22.83 -8.99
N LYS A 183 8.05 -23.10 -7.68
CA LYS A 183 7.74 -24.43 -7.13
C LYS A 183 6.24 -24.71 -7.02
N ALA A 184 5.40 -23.72 -7.15
CA ALA A 184 3.96 -23.90 -6.97
C ALA A 184 3.29 -24.36 -8.25
N GLY A 185 3.85 -24.97 -9.20
CA GLY A 185 3.30 -25.65 -10.39
C GLY A 185 1.80 -25.47 -10.71
N HIS A 186 1.23 -24.34 -10.34
CA HIS A 186 -0.18 -24.05 -10.50
C HIS A 186 -0.46 -23.71 -11.96
N LEU A 187 -1.35 -24.47 -12.54
CA LEU A 187 -1.83 -24.28 -13.93
C LEU A 187 -2.28 -22.82 -14.16
N MET A 188 -2.90 -22.21 -13.14
CA MET A 188 -3.37 -20.82 -13.19
C MET A 188 -2.24 -19.79 -13.24
N GLU A 189 -1.14 -20.03 -12.52
CA GLU A 189 0.04 -19.14 -12.57
C GLU A 189 0.68 -19.18 -13.96
N THR A 190 0.77 -20.35 -14.55
CA THR A 190 1.30 -20.53 -15.92
C THR A 190 0.38 -19.92 -16.97
N PHE A 191 -0.92 -20.03 -16.77
CA PHE A 191 -1.92 -19.49 -17.70
C PHE A 191 -1.91 -17.95 -17.68
N ASN A 192 -1.93 -17.34 -16.49
CA ASN A 192 -1.88 -15.89 -16.35
C ASN A 192 -0.56 -15.30 -16.88
N ALA A 193 0.56 -15.97 -16.65
CA ALA A 193 1.85 -15.52 -17.14
C ALA A 193 1.94 -15.42 -18.67
N ARG A 194 1.18 -16.25 -19.40
CA ARG A 194 1.15 -16.22 -20.87
C ARG A 194 0.58 -14.93 -21.44
N PHE A 195 -0.37 -14.33 -20.75
CA PHE A 195 -1.13 -13.17 -21.24
C PHE A 195 -0.72 -11.85 -20.60
N LEU A 196 0.17 -11.87 -19.62
CA LEU A 196 0.62 -10.66 -18.92
C LEU A 196 1.30 -9.66 -19.86
N ASP A 197 1.99 -10.15 -20.89
CA ASP A 197 2.66 -9.29 -21.87
C ASP A 197 1.68 -8.60 -22.82
N GLU A 198 0.47 -9.14 -22.97
CA GLU A 198 -0.60 -8.57 -23.77
C GLU A 198 -1.41 -7.50 -23.03
N ILE A 199 -1.32 -7.47 -21.67
CA ILE A 199 -2.05 -6.50 -20.86
C ILE A 199 -1.29 -5.18 -20.84
N ASN A 200 -1.90 -4.15 -21.39
CA ASN A 200 -1.36 -2.79 -21.31
C ASN A 200 -1.78 -2.11 -19.98
N PHE A 201 -1.07 -2.44 -18.91
CA PHE A 201 -1.30 -1.85 -17.60
C PHE A 201 -1.17 -0.32 -17.60
N ASP A 202 -0.23 0.22 -18.37
CA ASP A 202 -0.03 1.67 -18.48
C ASP A 202 -1.24 2.38 -19.07
N ALA A 203 -1.89 1.80 -20.08
CA ALA A 203 -3.11 2.39 -20.64
C ALA A 203 -4.27 2.38 -19.63
N TYR A 204 -4.36 1.31 -18.84
CA TYR A 204 -5.42 1.14 -17.84
C TYR A 204 -5.26 2.09 -16.65
N TRP A 205 -4.08 2.05 -16.05
CA TRP A 205 -3.76 2.83 -14.84
C TRP A 205 -3.44 4.29 -15.17
N GLY A 206 -2.89 4.57 -16.34
CA GLY A 206 -2.57 5.91 -16.81
C GLY A 206 -3.76 6.70 -17.38
N ALA A 207 -4.95 6.07 -17.50
CA ALA A 207 -6.15 6.77 -17.94
C ALA A 207 -6.51 7.93 -16.99
N PRO A 208 -7.17 9.00 -17.49
CA PRO A 208 -7.52 10.18 -16.67
C PRO A 208 -8.27 9.78 -15.39
N ALA A 209 -7.86 10.33 -14.29
CA ALA A 209 -8.45 10.05 -12.97
C ALA A 209 -9.67 10.90 -12.66
N ASP A 210 -9.75 12.09 -13.29
CA ASP A 210 -10.83 13.09 -13.17
C ASP A 210 -11.13 13.53 -11.72
N ARG A 211 -10.08 13.62 -10.87
CA ARG A 211 -10.21 13.93 -9.44
C ARG A 211 -9.70 15.33 -9.03
N ALA A 212 -9.13 16.08 -9.97
CA ALA A 212 -8.58 17.40 -9.67
C ALA A 212 -9.61 18.37 -9.05
N HIS A 213 -10.90 18.22 -9.41
CA HIS A 213 -12.01 19.03 -8.90
C HIS A 213 -12.30 18.82 -7.39
N LEU A 214 -11.76 17.76 -6.78
CA LEU A 214 -11.88 17.46 -5.34
C LEU A 214 -10.77 18.14 -4.50
N SER A 215 -9.93 18.97 -5.11
CA SER A 215 -8.86 19.69 -4.44
C SER A 215 -9.01 21.20 -4.60
N SER A 216 -8.69 21.93 -3.55
CA SER A 216 -8.58 23.41 -3.61
C SER A 216 -7.31 23.87 -4.36
N ASP A 217 -6.34 22.97 -4.53
CA ASP A 217 -5.10 23.16 -5.30
C ASP A 217 -4.96 22.05 -6.39
N PRO A 218 -5.78 22.12 -7.46
CA PRO A 218 -5.85 21.05 -8.44
C PRO A 218 -4.56 20.83 -9.24
N GLY A 219 -3.70 21.84 -9.32
CA GLY A 219 -2.41 21.79 -10.04
C GLY A 219 -1.33 21.02 -9.29
N ASN A 220 -1.45 20.89 -7.97
CA ASN A 220 -0.45 20.25 -7.14
C ASN A 220 -1.00 18.99 -6.46
N LYS A 221 -0.15 17.98 -6.33
CA LYS A 221 -0.45 16.76 -5.60
C LYS A 221 0.35 16.63 -4.31
N PHE A 222 1.32 17.52 -4.12
CA PHE A 222 2.21 17.48 -2.96
C PHE A 222 2.31 18.85 -2.29
N LYS A 223 2.33 18.85 -0.96
CA LYS A 223 2.77 19.96 -0.15
C LYS A 223 4.30 19.91 -0.10
N ILE A 224 4.96 20.99 -0.46
CA ILE A 224 6.43 21.06 -0.38
C ILE A 224 6.84 21.27 1.07
N GLY A 225 7.77 20.45 1.54
CA GLY A 225 8.31 20.53 2.88
C GLY A 225 9.06 21.86 3.10
N LYS A 226 8.86 22.46 4.28
CA LYS A 226 9.73 23.54 4.74
C LYS A 226 11.05 22.95 5.20
N ARG A 227 12.16 23.47 4.69
CA ARG A 227 13.50 23.16 5.20
C ARG A 227 13.71 23.74 6.59
#